data_c865e155e889dd07157792ba58b61b1c
#
_entry.id   c865e155e889dd07157792ba58b61b1c
#
_cell.length_a   1.000
_cell.length_b   1.000
_cell.length_c   1.000
_cell.angle_alpha   90.00
_cell.angle_beta   90.00
_cell.angle_gamma   90.00
#
_symmetry.space_group_name_H-M   'P 1'
#
loop_
_entity.id
_entity.type
_entity.pdbx_description
1 polymer ?
#
loop_
_entity_poly.entity_id
_entity_poly.type
_entity_poly.pdbx_seq_one_letter_code
_entity_poly.pdbx_strand_id
1 'polypeptide(L)'
;MTRFTYAEYISLFRTNGTKRNSSPQKSSSCGRAADRDIEPSEVISAVRRGDVQRVSELASASDADDWTALHEAALCGQTLCVQALLKARGVCVDKRTLQEQTALMLAVQGRHLDCVRILLEAGADPDIGNKNKETPLYKACEQESIGAVKLLLASGAAVNQRCHRGWTALHEATRRDNVQLCQTLLQARASIDARNADDVTPTIEAARHGRTEALAYLIQNGAGVNLQTCDGNTALTEACRHGHRETVKLLLHHHADANKASNAGLLPLHIASQHGHEEIVSLLLPISSRMRLRQSGISPLHLAAEHNHQNIMRLLIEAGCDVNSRLSQQRSSAFQDRRVTALYCAVAARNAQAVEVLLKAGADPNIDPFAPLLLAAHQGCVKSVALLLEHGARVDARPPGLTVGFPAVLMYTHHLDVLRCLLDHGCDAQACFTCHRHQCEEDTHLNTSLAKPDLQFCDWISSSCWRHSAARVIDLLLDRVGNVQLCSRITELLRDTPECPSIKEKTSSPRSLMHLCRLKVREQLGTRRLRSVDSLPLPGPMLRYLSSRTGSDHNTTPHLCAHGHTQLSANH
;
A
#
# COMPACT_ATOMS: atom_id res chain seq x y z
N MET A 1 -29.17 -8.30 15.19
CA MET A 1 -27.78 -8.14 15.68
C MET A 1 -27.17 -9.53 15.76
N THR A 2 -26.43 -9.94 14.75
CA THR A 2 -25.74 -11.24 14.71
C THR A 2 -24.61 -11.24 15.73
N ARG A 3 -24.67 -12.17 16.69
CA ARG A 3 -23.58 -12.39 17.66
C ARG A 3 -22.40 -13.01 16.91
N PHE A 4 -21.30 -12.27 16.80
CA PHE A 4 -20.05 -12.82 16.27
C PHE A 4 -19.47 -13.85 17.25
N THR A 5 -19.10 -15.00 16.75
CA THR A 5 -18.34 -16.00 17.52
C THR A 5 -16.88 -15.56 17.63
N TYR A 6 -16.18 -16.04 18.65
CA TYR A 6 -14.73 -15.80 18.83
C TYR A 6 -13.91 -16.20 17.59
N ALA A 7 -14.29 -17.32 16.96
CA ALA A 7 -13.63 -17.81 15.75
C ALA A 7 -13.80 -16.85 14.56
N GLU A 8 -14.99 -16.25 14.39
CA GLU A 8 -15.26 -15.24 13.36
C GLU A 8 -14.49 -13.96 13.63
N TYR A 9 -14.39 -13.56 14.89
CA TYR A 9 -13.61 -12.39 15.26
C TYR A 9 -12.10 -12.58 15.02
N ILE A 10 -11.54 -13.74 15.37
CA ILE A 10 -10.12 -14.07 15.07
C ILE A 10 -9.89 -14.17 13.56
N SER A 11 -10.87 -14.63 12.76
CA SER A 11 -10.73 -14.68 11.31
C SER A 11 -10.58 -13.29 10.70
N LEU A 12 -11.17 -12.26 11.30
CA LEU A 12 -11.03 -10.86 10.88
C LEU A 12 -9.56 -10.37 10.93
N PHE A 13 -8.76 -10.90 11.85
CA PHE A 13 -7.35 -10.54 11.99
C PHE A 13 -6.39 -11.42 11.16
N ARG A 14 -6.81 -12.65 10.80
CA ARG A 14 -5.99 -13.55 9.98
C ARG A 14 -5.87 -13.12 8.52
N THR A 15 -6.83 -12.36 7.98
CA THR A 15 -6.85 -11.94 6.58
C THR A 15 -6.07 -10.67 6.26
N ASN A 16 -5.62 -9.92 7.27
CA ASN A 16 -4.84 -8.68 7.07
C ASN A 16 -3.32 -8.89 6.94
N GLY A 17 -2.85 -10.12 6.95
CA GLY A 17 -1.48 -10.48 6.61
C GLY A 17 -1.39 -10.97 5.17
N THR A 18 -0.94 -10.12 4.25
CA THR A 18 -0.66 -10.45 2.84
C THR A 18 -1.83 -10.43 1.85
N LYS A 19 -2.28 -9.24 1.46
CA LYS A 19 -2.58 -8.97 0.06
C LYS A 19 -2.06 -7.57 -0.28
N ARG A 20 -0.75 -7.46 -0.47
CA ARG A 20 -0.23 -6.46 -1.40
C ARG A 20 -0.70 -6.91 -2.77
N ASN A 21 -1.74 -6.28 -3.30
CA ASN A 21 -2.00 -6.26 -4.72
C ASN A 21 -0.90 -5.41 -5.38
N SER A 22 0.27 -5.99 -5.51
CA SER A 22 1.18 -5.65 -6.57
C SER A 22 0.73 -6.49 -7.76
N SER A 23 -0.17 -5.96 -8.56
CA SER A 23 -0.21 -6.34 -9.97
C SER A 23 1.18 -5.99 -10.53
N PRO A 24 1.97 -6.94 -10.98
CA PRO A 24 3.15 -6.60 -11.73
C PRO A 24 2.64 -5.94 -13.01
N GLN A 25 2.85 -4.62 -13.13
CA GLN A 25 2.98 -4.03 -14.44
C GLN A 25 4.14 -4.77 -15.09
N LYS A 26 3.81 -5.75 -15.91
CA LYS A 26 4.73 -6.27 -16.89
C LYS A 26 5.08 -5.08 -17.77
N SER A 27 6.21 -4.43 -17.46
CA SER A 27 6.95 -3.70 -18.47
C SER A 27 7.09 -4.66 -19.63
N SER A 28 6.43 -4.37 -20.74
CA SER A 28 6.71 -5.00 -22.00
C SER A 28 8.13 -4.59 -22.36
N SER A 29 9.11 -5.37 -21.85
CA SER A 29 10.39 -5.45 -22.46
C SER A 29 10.10 -5.84 -23.91
N CYS A 30 10.51 -4.99 -24.84
CA CYS A 30 10.63 -5.29 -26.25
C CYS A 30 11.38 -6.63 -26.34
N GLY A 31 10.64 -7.72 -26.53
CA GLY A 31 11.20 -9.02 -26.76
C GLY A 31 11.99 -8.92 -28.06
N ARG A 32 13.30 -9.05 -27.93
CA ARG A 32 14.15 -9.44 -29.08
C ARG A 32 13.42 -10.58 -29.74
N ALA A 33 13.23 -10.45 -31.08
CA ALA A 33 12.68 -11.48 -31.91
C ALA A 33 13.38 -12.82 -31.56
N ALA A 34 12.58 -13.77 -31.04
CA ALA A 34 13.06 -15.09 -30.77
C ALA A 34 13.55 -15.67 -32.08
N ASP A 35 14.79 -16.16 -32.07
CA ASP A 35 15.42 -16.95 -33.12
C ASP A 35 14.40 -17.95 -33.69
N ARG A 36 13.98 -17.71 -34.92
CA ARG A 36 13.45 -18.75 -35.77
C ARG A 36 14.58 -19.19 -36.67
N ASP A 37 15.09 -20.38 -36.43
CA ASP A 37 15.95 -21.16 -37.35
C ASP A 37 15.11 -21.57 -38.58
N ILE A 38 14.65 -20.56 -39.33
CA ILE A 38 14.16 -20.75 -40.70
C ILE A 38 15.29 -20.25 -41.60
N GLU A 39 15.90 -21.13 -42.37
CA GLU A 39 16.86 -20.69 -43.40
C GLU A 39 16.19 -19.60 -44.23
N PRO A 40 16.73 -18.36 -44.20
CA PRO A 40 16.12 -17.27 -44.95
C PRO A 40 16.14 -17.63 -46.43
N SER A 41 15.01 -17.38 -47.13
CA SER A 41 14.94 -17.56 -48.58
C SER A 41 16.11 -16.82 -49.24
N GLU A 42 16.56 -17.33 -50.40
CA GLU A 42 17.68 -16.72 -51.11
C GLU A 42 17.45 -15.22 -51.35
N VAL A 43 16.20 -14.82 -51.60
CA VAL A 43 15.80 -13.41 -51.76
C VAL A 43 16.04 -12.60 -50.49
N ILE A 44 15.62 -13.11 -49.31
CA ILE A 44 15.82 -12.43 -48.01
C ILE A 44 17.32 -12.29 -47.74
N SER A 45 18.13 -13.32 -48.04
CA SER A 45 19.57 -13.27 -47.87
C SER A 45 20.22 -12.23 -48.79
N ALA A 46 19.75 -12.10 -50.04
CA ALA A 46 20.20 -11.08 -50.99
C ALA A 46 19.81 -9.66 -50.51
N VAL A 47 18.60 -9.49 -49.98
CA VAL A 47 18.14 -8.24 -49.39
C VAL A 47 19.02 -7.81 -48.22
N ARG A 48 19.32 -8.73 -47.28
CA ARG A 48 20.17 -8.41 -46.10
C ARG A 48 21.59 -7.99 -46.53
N ARG A 49 22.11 -8.53 -47.63
CA ARG A 49 23.40 -8.12 -48.17
C ARG A 49 23.35 -6.85 -49.02
N GLY A 50 22.15 -6.34 -49.33
CA GLY A 50 21.96 -5.19 -50.20
C GLY A 50 22.25 -5.45 -51.67
N ASP A 51 22.21 -6.73 -52.12
CA ASP A 51 22.47 -7.12 -53.49
C ASP A 51 21.24 -6.85 -54.37
N VAL A 52 21.16 -5.64 -54.88
CA VAL A 52 20.04 -5.15 -55.70
C VAL A 52 19.83 -5.95 -56.96
N GLN A 53 20.94 -6.40 -57.61
CA GLN A 53 20.87 -7.15 -58.88
C GLN A 53 20.22 -8.51 -58.63
N ARG A 54 20.66 -9.23 -57.59
CA ARG A 54 20.10 -10.51 -57.22
C ARG A 54 18.65 -10.41 -56.73
N VAL A 55 18.33 -9.37 -55.97
CA VAL A 55 16.94 -9.07 -55.54
C VAL A 55 16.03 -8.82 -56.74
N SER A 56 16.49 -8.10 -57.77
CA SER A 56 15.72 -7.82 -58.97
C SER A 56 15.46 -9.10 -59.81
N GLU A 57 16.44 -10.02 -59.88
CA GLU A 57 16.29 -11.31 -60.55
C GLU A 57 15.31 -12.23 -59.83
N LEU A 58 15.34 -12.25 -58.51
CA LEU A 58 14.54 -13.13 -57.68
C LEU A 58 13.18 -12.55 -57.28
N ALA A 59 12.93 -11.26 -57.53
CA ALA A 59 11.70 -10.57 -57.14
C ALA A 59 10.40 -11.14 -57.74
N SER A 60 10.52 -11.97 -58.81
CA SER A 60 9.39 -12.67 -59.42
C SER A 60 9.00 -13.98 -58.70
N ALA A 61 9.84 -14.47 -57.79
CA ALA A 61 9.56 -15.65 -56.99
C ALA A 61 8.73 -15.26 -55.75
N SER A 62 7.45 -15.63 -55.75
CA SER A 62 6.58 -15.40 -54.57
C SER A 62 6.95 -16.37 -53.46
N ASP A 63 7.46 -15.88 -52.33
CA ASP A 63 7.56 -16.68 -51.11
C ASP A 63 6.18 -17.00 -50.57
N ALA A 64 5.99 -18.25 -50.17
CA ALA A 64 4.72 -18.75 -49.64
C ALA A 64 4.39 -18.20 -48.21
N ASP A 65 5.32 -17.48 -47.61
CA ASP A 65 5.18 -16.92 -46.26
C ASP A 65 4.65 -15.49 -46.29
N ASP A 66 3.87 -15.13 -45.26
CA ASP A 66 3.36 -13.76 -45.09
C ASP A 66 4.49 -12.71 -44.95
N TRP A 67 5.74 -13.13 -44.67
CA TRP A 67 6.93 -12.28 -44.65
C TRP A 67 7.58 -12.22 -46.02
N THR A 68 7.53 -11.07 -46.68
CA THR A 68 8.08 -10.90 -48.04
C THR A 68 9.44 -10.20 -48.04
N ALA A 69 10.15 -10.31 -49.17
CA ALA A 69 11.38 -9.56 -49.41
C ALA A 69 11.24 -8.05 -49.21
N LEU A 70 10.04 -7.49 -49.50
CA LEU A 70 9.75 -6.07 -49.26
C LEU A 70 9.70 -5.72 -47.75
N HIS A 71 9.18 -6.61 -46.93
CA HIS A 71 9.21 -6.43 -45.47
C HIS A 71 10.65 -6.41 -44.94
N GLU A 72 11.47 -7.34 -45.38
CA GLU A 72 12.88 -7.42 -44.99
C GLU A 72 13.65 -6.18 -45.44
N ALA A 73 13.49 -5.78 -46.72
CA ALA A 73 14.15 -4.61 -47.28
C ALA A 73 13.76 -3.31 -46.53
N ALA A 74 12.49 -3.20 -46.18
CA ALA A 74 11.98 -2.06 -45.42
C ALA A 74 12.52 -2.04 -43.97
N LEU A 75 12.58 -3.20 -43.33
CA LEU A 75 13.10 -3.34 -41.96
C LEU A 75 14.61 -3.07 -41.90
N CYS A 76 15.37 -3.54 -42.91
CA CYS A 76 16.81 -3.35 -42.98
C CYS A 76 17.21 -1.97 -43.56
N GLY A 77 16.28 -1.18 -44.04
CA GLY A 77 16.54 0.13 -44.62
C GLY A 77 17.23 0.09 -45.98
N GLN A 78 17.09 -1.02 -46.72
CA GLN A 78 17.75 -1.23 -48.03
C GLN A 78 16.97 -0.50 -49.14
N THR A 79 17.18 0.80 -49.25
CA THR A 79 16.42 1.72 -50.12
C THR A 79 16.41 1.27 -51.60
N LEU A 80 17.54 0.87 -52.12
CA LEU A 80 17.65 0.41 -53.49
C LEU A 80 16.93 -0.92 -53.73
N CYS A 81 16.96 -1.82 -52.75
CA CYS A 81 16.21 -3.08 -52.82
C CYS A 81 14.69 -2.82 -52.76
N VAL A 82 14.24 -1.89 -51.92
CA VAL A 82 12.83 -1.46 -51.88
C VAL A 82 12.38 -0.93 -53.24
N GLN A 83 13.18 -0.04 -53.86
CA GLN A 83 12.87 0.50 -55.20
C GLN A 83 12.82 -0.62 -56.27
N ALA A 84 13.76 -1.55 -56.26
CA ALA A 84 13.80 -2.66 -57.21
C ALA A 84 12.58 -3.59 -57.07
N LEU A 85 12.22 -3.92 -55.83
CA LEU A 85 11.06 -4.76 -55.52
C LEU A 85 9.74 -4.10 -55.94
N LEU A 86 9.57 -2.79 -55.69
CA LEU A 86 8.37 -2.05 -56.08
C LEU A 86 8.19 -1.89 -57.60
N LYS A 87 9.27 -1.98 -58.38
CA LYS A 87 9.22 -2.01 -59.85
C LYS A 87 8.86 -3.37 -60.41
N ALA A 88 9.01 -4.43 -59.63
CA ALA A 88 8.69 -5.80 -60.06
C ALA A 88 7.18 -6.01 -60.17
N ARG A 89 6.74 -6.76 -61.19
CA ARG A 89 5.32 -7.07 -61.39
C ARG A 89 4.80 -7.99 -60.28
N GLY A 90 3.64 -7.68 -59.71
CA GLY A 90 2.93 -8.53 -58.76
C GLY A 90 3.29 -8.32 -57.29
N VAL A 91 4.16 -7.38 -56.96
CA VAL A 91 4.45 -7.02 -55.56
C VAL A 91 3.32 -6.16 -54.99
N CYS A 92 2.67 -6.65 -53.96
CA CYS A 92 1.67 -5.91 -53.20
C CYS A 92 2.37 -5.08 -52.13
N VAL A 93 2.27 -3.74 -52.21
CA VAL A 93 2.94 -2.79 -51.28
C VAL A 93 2.38 -2.90 -49.86
N ASP A 94 1.09 -3.24 -49.74
CA ASP A 94 0.37 -3.34 -48.47
C ASP A 94 0.17 -4.78 -47.99
N LYS A 95 1.00 -5.73 -48.46
CA LYS A 95 0.98 -7.09 -47.93
C LYS A 95 1.29 -7.06 -46.44
N ARG A 96 0.55 -7.86 -45.65
CA ARG A 96 0.68 -7.92 -44.20
C ARG A 96 1.41 -9.18 -43.78
N THR A 97 2.26 -9.06 -42.77
CA THR A 97 2.88 -10.18 -42.06
C THR A 97 1.87 -10.88 -41.13
N LEU A 98 2.26 -11.99 -40.50
CA LEU A 98 1.48 -12.67 -39.44
C LEU A 98 1.12 -11.73 -38.25
N GLN A 99 1.88 -10.67 -38.03
CA GLN A 99 1.59 -9.63 -37.05
C GLN A 99 0.79 -8.46 -37.64
N GLU A 100 0.25 -8.63 -38.84
CA GLU A 100 -0.47 -7.63 -39.62
C GLU A 100 0.34 -6.36 -39.90
N GLN A 101 1.68 -6.45 -39.90
CA GLN A 101 2.57 -5.34 -40.20
C GLN A 101 2.79 -5.22 -41.71
N THR A 102 2.78 -3.99 -42.23
CA THR A 102 3.16 -3.67 -43.61
C THR A 102 4.63 -3.29 -43.70
N ALA A 103 5.19 -3.31 -44.91
CA ALA A 103 6.54 -2.83 -45.18
C ALA A 103 6.75 -1.37 -44.72
N LEU A 104 5.71 -0.50 -44.88
CA LEU A 104 5.70 0.88 -44.39
C LEU A 104 5.86 0.93 -42.85
N MET A 105 5.11 0.10 -42.14
CA MET A 105 5.21 0.00 -40.70
C MET A 105 6.63 -0.37 -40.25
N LEU A 106 7.23 -1.38 -40.90
CA LEU A 106 8.58 -1.84 -40.59
C LEU A 106 9.65 -0.78 -40.90
N ALA A 107 9.53 -0.07 -42.04
CA ALA A 107 10.40 1.06 -42.36
C ALA A 107 10.35 2.17 -41.32
N VAL A 108 9.15 2.47 -40.80
CA VAL A 108 8.96 3.45 -39.71
C VAL A 108 9.62 2.96 -38.41
N GLN A 109 9.42 1.69 -38.03
CA GLN A 109 10.04 1.09 -36.85
C GLN A 109 11.56 1.07 -36.93
N GLY A 110 12.10 0.81 -38.12
CA GLY A 110 13.53 0.88 -38.42
C GLY A 110 14.11 2.29 -38.54
N ARG A 111 13.27 3.33 -38.50
CA ARG A 111 13.66 4.74 -38.70
C ARG A 111 14.26 5.04 -40.09
N HIS A 112 13.89 4.28 -41.10
CA HIS A 112 14.43 4.39 -42.46
C HIS A 112 13.60 5.34 -43.32
N LEU A 113 13.83 6.66 -43.17
CA LEU A 113 13.02 7.74 -43.79
C LEU A 113 12.92 7.64 -45.30
N ASP A 114 14.03 7.23 -45.99
CA ASP A 114 14.02 7.09 -47.44
C ASP A 114 13.15 5.93 -47.91
N CYS A 115 13.16 4.81 -47.15
CA CYS A 115 12.25 3.69 -47.42
C CYS A 115 10.78 4.10 -47.16
N VAL A 116 10.52 4.85 -46.09
CA VAL A 116 9.16 5.40 -45.79
C VAL A 116 8.68 6.26 -46.96
N ARG A 117 9.52 7.18 -47.47
CA ARG A 117 9.17 8.05 -48.58
C ARG A 117 8.83 7.24 -49.83
N ILE A 118 9.70 6.34 -50.23
CA ILE A 118 9.53 5.52 -51.45
C ILE A 118 8.29 4.63 -51.39
N LEU A 119 8.02 4.03 -50.22
CA LEU A 119 6.81 3.23 -50.00
C LEU A 119 5.53 4.06 -50.11
N LEU A 120 5.52 5.27 -49.55
CA LEU A 120 4.38 6.21 -49.65
C LEU A 120 4.20 6.73 -51.11
N GLU A 121 5.29 7.04 -51.83
CA GLU A 121 5.26 7.41 -53.25
C GLU A 121 4.77 6.24 -54.13
N ALA A 122 4.99 5.01 -53.71
CA ALA A 122 4.49 3.80 -54.40
C ALA A 122 3.02 3.48 -54.04
N GLY A 123 2.36 4.32 -53.24
CA GLY A 123 0.95 4.19 -52.88
C GLY A 123 0.67 3.29 -51.69
N ALA A 124 1.66 3.08 -50.81
CA ALA A 124 1.40 2.40 -49.53
C ALA A 124 0.36 3.15 -48.68
N ASP A 125 -0.64 2.44 -48.16
CA ASP A 125 -1.65 3.00 -47.30
C ASP A 125 -1.08 3.32 -45.90
N PRO A 126 -1.02 4.60 -45.49
CA PRO A 126 -0.45 5.02 -44.20
C PRO A 126 -1.31 4.65 -42.98
N ASP A 127 -2.53 4.17 -43.19
CA ASP A 127 -3.49 3.91 -42.11
C ASP A 127 -3.66 2.43 -41.76
N ILE A 128 -2.95 1.54 -42.45
CA ILE A 128 -2.96 0.11 -42.13
C ILE A 128 -2.26 -0.12 -40.78
N GLY A 129 -3.05 -0.46 -39.78
CA GLY A 129 -2.57 -0.80 -38.44
C GLY A 129 -2.12 -2.27 -38.33
N ASN A 130 -1.21 -2.53 -37.38
CA ASN A 130 -0.81 -3.88 -36.99
C ASN A 130 -1.93 -4.60 -36.22
N LYS A 131 -1.65 -5.82 -35.70
CA LYS A 131 -2.57 -6.62 -34.91
C LYS A 131 -3.17 -5.86 -33.72
N ASN A 132 -2.48 -4.87 -33.18
CA ASN A 132 -2.97 -4.00 -32.11
C ASN A 132 -3.72 -2.76 -32.64
N LYS A 133 -3.95 -2.65 -33.97
CA LYS A 133 -4.44 -1.46 -34.67
C LYS A 133 -3.55 -0.22 -34.48
N GLU A 134 -2.27 -0.41 -34.17
CA GLU A 134 -1.32 0.68 -34.13
C GLU A 134 -0.90 1.02 -35.56
N THR A 135 -1.11 2.27 -35.97
CA THR A 135 -0.80 2.75 -37.32
C THR A 135 0.69 3.09 -37.48
N PRO A 136 1.22 3.22 -38.71
CA PRO A 136 2.55 3.77 -38.95
C PRO A 136 2.77 5.12 -38.27
N LEU A 137 1.73 6.01 -38.24
CA LEU A 137 1.81 7.30 -37.56
C LEU A 137 1.99 7.15 -36.04
N TYR A 138 1.25 6.22 -35.42
CA TYR A 138 1.42 5.89 -34.01
C TYR A 138 2.86 5.40 -33.73
N LYS A 139 3.37 4.49 -34.56
CA LYS A 139 4.75 3.97 -34.44
C LYS A 139 5.81 5.02 -34.69
N ALA A 140 5.58 5.96 -35.62
CA ALA A 140 6.49 7.09 -35.86
C ALA A 140 6.62 7.97 -34.62
N CYS A 141 5.52 8.19 -33.87
CA CYS A 141 5.54 8.90 -32.60
C CYS A 141 6.25 8.09 -31.50
N GLU A 142 6.03 6.79 -31.44
CA GLU A 142 6.74 5.89 -30.53
C GLU A 142 8.26 5.91 -30.75
N GLN A 143 8.69 6.02 -32.02
CA GLN A 143 10.09 6.12 -32.39
C GLN A 143 10.64 7.55 -32.34
N GLU A 144 9.84 8.54 -31.98
CA GLU A 144 10.19 9.96 -31.95
C GLU A 144 10.72 10.49 -33.29
N SER A 145 10.25 9.91 -34.39
CA SER A 145 10.70 10.25 -35.74
C SER A 145 9.86 11.36 -36.37
N ILE A 146 10.23 12.63 -36.14
CA ILE A 146 9.52 13.79 -36.67
C ILE A 146 9.47 13.74 -38.21
N GLY A 147 10.55 13.27 -38.86
CA GLY A 147 10.59 13.14 -40.32
C GLY A 147 9.55 12.15 -40.83
N ALA A 148 9.41 10.98 -40.20
CA ALA A 148 8.41 9.99 -40.57
C ALA A 148 6.98 10.53 -40.34
N VAL A 149 6.74 11.18 -39.18
CA VAL A 149 5.43 11.81 -38.90
C VAL A 149 5.04 12.83 -39.98
N LYS A 150 5.95 13.73 -40.39
CA LYS A 150 5.70 14.69 -41.45
C LYS A 150 5.40 14.04 -42.81
N LEU A 151 6.16 12.98 -43.17
CA LEU A 151 5.93 12.26 -44.42
C LEU A 151 4.56 11.55 -44.41
N LEU A 152 4.21 10.87 -43.33
CA LEU A 152 2.94 10.18 -43.21
C LEU A 152 1.75 11.15 -43.26
N LEU A 153 1.82 12.27 -42.51
CA LEU A 153 0.77 13.29 -42.54
C LEU A 153 0.64 13.99 -43.93
N ALA A 154 1.76 14.21 -44.61
CA ALA A 154 1.76 14.75 -45.97
C ALA A 154 1.11 13.78 -46.99
N SER A 155 1.19 12.49 -46.72
CA SER A 155 0.54 11.42 -47.51
C SER A 155 -0.90 11.11 -47.08
N GLY A 156 -1.50 11.95 -46.20
CA GLY A 156 -2.90 11.84 -45.81
C GLY A 156 -3.20 10.89 -44.68
N ALA A 157 -2.21 10.48 -43.86
CA ALA A 157 -2.45 9.63 -42.69
C ALA A 157 -3.51 10.21 -41.75
N ALA A 158 -4.44 9.36 -41.28
CA ALA A 158 -5.51 9.75 -40.38
C ALA A 158 -4.97 10.01 -38.97
N VAL A 159 -4.80 11.27 -38.61
CA VAL A 159 -4.16 11.74 -37.37
C VAL A 159 -4.85 11.23 -36.09
N ASN A 160 -6.17 10.99 -36.14
CA ASN A 160 -7.00 10.59 -34.99
C ASN A 160 -7.29 9.09 -34.92
N GLN A 161 -6.61 8.28 -35.73
CA GLN A 161 -6.76 6.83 -35.69
C GLN A 161 -6.41 6.28 -34.31
N ARG A 162 -7.20 5.31 -33.83
CA ARG A 162 -7.06 4.73 -32.50
C ARG A 162 -6.58 3.30 -32.57
N CYS A 163 -5.62 2.94 -31.72
CA CYS A 163 -5.26 1.54 -31.51
C CYS A 163 -6.34 0.76 -30.72
N HIS A 164 -6.17 -0.53 -30.50
CA HIS A 164 -7.12 -1.35 -29.71
C HIS A 164 -7.41 -0.82 -28.31
N ARG A 165 -6.46 -0.16 -27.69
CA ARG A 165 -6.61 0.48 -26.37
C ARG A 165 -7.19 1.90 -26.46
N GLY A 166 -7.62 2.33 -27.65
CA GLY A 166 -8.15 3.67 -27.91
C GLY A 166 -7.10 4.79 -27.96
N TRP A 167 -5.81 4.47 -27.91
CA TRP A 167 -4.73 5.46 -27.96
C TRP A 167 -4.56 6.05 -29.36
N THR A 168 -4.26 7.34 -29.43
CA THR A 168 -3.90 8.05 -30.65
C THR A 168 -2.40 8.38 -30.68
N ALA A 169 -1.91 8.79 -31.83
CA ALA A 169 -0.54 9.28 -32.00
C ALA A 169 -0.18 10.42 -31.02
N LEU A 170 -1.16 11.31 -30.69
CA LEU A 170 -0.95 12.41 -29.74
C LEU A 170 -0.72 11.91 -28.31
N HIS A 171 -1.40 10.83 -27.86
CA HIS A 171 -1.12 10.23 -26.57
C HIS A 171 0.34 9.75 -26.48
N GLU A 172 0.81 9.09 -27.53
CA GLU A 172 2.18 8.57 -27.56
C GLU A 172 3.22 9.69 -27.60
N ALA A 173 3.02 10.71 -28.43
CA ALA A 173 3.88 11.89 -28.49
C ALA A 173 3.98 12.60 -27.13
N THR A 174 2.85 12.72 -26.44
CA THR A 174 2.77 13.31 -25.10
C THR A 174 3.50 12.47 -24.07
N ARG A 175 3.34 11.15 -24.09
CA ARG A 175 4.03 10.22 -23.19
C ARG A 175 5.54 10.32 -23.33
N ARG A 176 6.05 10.65 -24.53
CA ARG A 176 7.49 10.83 -24.83
C ARG A 176 8.02 12.22 -24.45
N ASP A 177 7.17 13.14 -24.02
CA ASP A 177 7.49 14.54 -23.76
C ASP A 177 8.02 15.30 -25.00
N ASN A 178 7.65 14.85 -26.19
CA ASN A 178 8.15 15.43 -27.43
C ASN A 178 7.22 16.54 -27.94
N VAL A 179 7.51 17.78 -27.55
CA VAL A 179 6.72 18.96 -27.90
C VAL A 179 6.62 19.17 -29.42
N GLN A 180 7.70 18.86 -30.17
CA GLN A 180 7.69 19.04 -31.63
C GLN A 180 6.74 18.04 -32.31
N LEU A 181 6.64 16.82 -31.82
CA LEU A 181 5.64 15.86 -32.28
C LEU A 181 4.23 16.31 -31.94
N CYS A 182 3.99 16.74 -30.70
CA CYS A 182 2.70 17.30 -30.28
C CYS A 182 2.30 18.47 -31.19
N GLN A 183 3.23 19.39 -31.46
CA GLN A 183 3.01 20.53 -32.37
C GLN A 183 2.64 20.06 -33.78
N THR A 184 3.41 19.13 -34.35
CA THR A 184 3.17 18.64 -35.70
C THR A 184 1.79 17.96 -35.81
N LEU A 185 1.41 17.16 -34.82
CA LEU A 185 0.12 16.48 -34.78
C LEU A 185 -1.06 17.45 -34.59
N LEU A 186 -0.94 18.46 -33.72
CA LEU A 186 -1.98 19.46 -33.51
C LEU A 186 -2.16 20.37 -34.77
N GLN A 187 -1.08 20.71 -35.47
CA GLN A 187 -1.16 21.40 -36.77
C GLN A 187 -1.91 20.55 -37.83
N ALA A 188 -1.79 19.22 -37.76
CA ALA A 188 -2.54 18.28 -38.57
C ALA A 188 -3.97 17.98 -38.03
N ARG A 189 -4.48 18.80 -37.08
CA ARG A 189 -5.80 18.69 -36.47
C ARG A 189 -6.00 17.43 -35.64
N ALA A 190 -4.97 16.99 -34.92
CA ALA A 190 -5.16 15.98 -33.87
C ALA A 190 -6.15 16.49 -32.82
N SER A 191 -7.04 15.60 -32.37
CA SER A 191 -7.98 15.91 -31.29
C SER A 191 -7.20 16.02 -29.97
N ILE A 192 -7.13 17.25 -29.42
CA ILE A 192 -6.32 17.55 -28.23
C ILE A 192 -6.80 16.82 -26.98
N ASP A 193 -8.11 16.61 -26.86
CA ASP A 193 -8.77 15.88 -25.76
C ASP A 193 -9.25 14.49 -26.20
N ALA A 194 -8.55 13.85 -27.15
CA ALA A 194 -8.85 12.48 -27.53
C ALA A 194 -8.86 11.56 -26.31
N ARG A 195 -9.87 10.69 -26.22
CA ARG A 195 -10.03 9.78 -25.08
C ARG A 195 -9.68 8.36 -25.51
N ASN A 196 -8.89 7.65 -24.72
CA ASN A 196 -8.66 6.23 -24.90
C ASN A 196 -9.84 5.39 -24.35
N ALA A 197 -9.66 4.06 -24.22
CA ALA A 197 -10.69 3.16 -23.68
C ALA A 197 -11.02 3.41 -22.19
N ASP A 198 -10.11 3.99 -21.44
CA ASP A 198 -10.25 4.33 -20.02
C ASP A 198 -10.58 5.83 -19.81
N ASP A 199 -11.02 6.52 -20.85
CA ASP A 199 -11.23 7.98 -20.90
C ASP A 199 -9.99 8.82 -20.55
N VAL A 200 -8.79 8.24 -20.65
CA VAL A 200 -7.53 8.97 -20.46
C VAL A 200 -7.30 9.88 -21.66
N THR A 201 -7.02 11.17 -21.40
CA THR A 201 -6.63 12.14 -22.41
C THR A 201 -5.10 12.32 -22.48
N PRO A 202 -4.54 12.91 -23.56
CA PRO A 202 -3.12 13.24 -23.61
C PRO A 202 -2.66 14.08 -22.41
N THR A 203 -3.48 15.01 -21.92
CA THR A 203 -3.22 15.83 -20.73
C THR A 203 -3.07 14.98 -19.47
N ILE A 204 -3.97 14.01 -19.26
CA ILE A 204 -3.89 13.08 -18.12
C ILE A 204 -2.66 12.18 -18.24
N GLU A 205 -2.34 11.73 -19.45
CA GLU A 205 -1.17 10.90 -19.69
C GLU A 205 0.15 11.64 -19.44
N ALA A 206 0.24 12.91 -19.89
CA ALA A 206 1.37 13.78 -19.57
C ALA A 206 1.56 13.93 -18.06
N ALA A 207 0.46 14.17 -17.34
CA ALA A 207 0.46 14.35 -15.90
C ALA A 207 0.87 13.07 -15.15
N ARG A 208 0.42 11.90 -15.62
CA ARG A 208 0.77 10.58 -15.07
C ARG A 208 2.27 10.30 -15.15
N HIS A 209 2.90 10.75 -16.24
CA HIS A 209 4.33 10.49 -16.49
C HIS A 209 5.24 11.70 -16.15
N GLY A 210 4.67 12.79 -15.62
CA GLY A 210 5.44 13.99 -15.27
C GLY A 210 6.02 14.74 -16.47
N ARG A 211 5.34 14.67 -17.64
CA ARG A 211 5.78 15.29 -18.90
C ARG A 211 5.38 16.76 -18.94
N THR A 212 6.17 17.59 -18.29
CA THR A 212 5.82 19.00 -18.03
C THR A 212 5.83 19.86 -19.28
N GLU A 213 6.75 19.62 -20.22
CA GLU A 213 6.84 20.42 -21.43
C GLU A 213 5.68 20.15 -22.39
N ALA A 214 5.40 18.86 -22.64
CA ALA A 214 4.25 18.45 -23.45
C ALA A 214 2.93 18.89 -22.81
N LEU A 215 2.80 18.77 -21.48
CA LEU A 215 1.63 19.20 -20.73
C LEU A 215 1.41 20.71 -20.87
N ALA A 216 2.46 21.52 -20.67
CA ALA A 216 2.38 22.97 -20.83
C ALA A 216 1.92 23.34 -22.23
N TYR A 217 2.50 22.70 -23.25
CA TYR A 217 2.13 22.94 -24.65
C TYR A 217 0.67 22.57 -24.94
N LEU A 218 0.17 21.43 -24.45
CA LEU A 218 -1.23 21.04 -24.61
C LEU A 218 -2.18 22.04 -23.96
N ILE A 219 -1.91 22.46 -22.72
CA ILE A 219 -2.75 23.42 -21.99
C ILE A 219 -2.79 24.78 -22.73
N GLN A 220 -1.65 25.29 -23.23
CA GLN A 220 -1.57 26.52 -24.01
C GLN A 220 -2.40 26.43 -25.30
N ASN A 221 -2.57 25.25 -25.86
CA ASN A 221 -3.40 25.01 -27.05
C ASN A 221 -4.86 24.65 -26.73
N GLY A 222 -5.30 24.84 -25.48
CA GLY A 222 -6.70 24.71 -25.07
C GLY A 222 -7.11 23.30 -24.60
N ALA A 223 -6.19 22.44 -24.19
CA ALA A 223 -6.53 21.14 -23.62
C ALA A 223 -7.31 21.29 -22.32
N GLY A 224 -8.28 20.41 -22.10
CA GLY A 224 -9.12 20.39 -20.92
C GLY A 224 -8.38 19.89 -19.69
N VAL A 225 -8.01 20.80 -18.76
CA VAL A 225 -7.23 20.51 -17.55
C VAL A 225 -8.00 19.64 -16.53
N ASN A 226 -9.34 19.81 -16.51
CA ASN A 226 -10.21 19.17 -15.49
C ASN A 226 -11.02 17.99 -16.04
N LEU A 227 -10.61 17.41 -17.17
CA LEU A 227 -11.22 16.18 -17.68
C LEU A 227 -10.93 15.00 -16.76
N GLN A 228 -11.85 14.05 -16.74
CA GLN A 228 -11.77 12.87 -15.86
C GLN A 228 -11.71 11.59 -16.70
N THR A 229 -10.97 10.62 -16.18
CA THR A 229 -10.98 9.22 -16.65
C THR A 229 -12.28 8.52 -16.23
N CYS A 230 -12.47 7.27 -16.67
CA CYS A 230 -13.58 6.41 -16.24
C CYS A 230 -13.63 6.23 -14.71
N ASP A 231 -12.47 6.29 -14.01
CA ASP A 231 -12.38 6.24 -12.55
C ASP A 231 -12.60 7.60 -11.87
N GLY A 232 -12.86 8.64 -12.64
CA GLY A 232 -13.01 10.01 -12.13
C GLY A 232 -11.70 10.71 -11.79
N ASN A 233 -10.53 10.17 -12.15
CA ASN A 233 -9.25 10.80 -11.89
C ASN A 233 -8.98 11.93 -12.91
N THR A 234 -8.46 13.06 -12.41
CA THR A 234 -8.00 14.19 -13.24
C THR A 234 -6.49 14.12 -13.49
N ALA A 235 -5.97 14.95 -14.38
CA ALA A 235 -4.53 15.15 -14.57
C ALA A 235 -3.83 15.48 -13.23
N LEU A 236 -4.44 16.34 -12.40
CA LEU A 236 -3.92 16.70 -11.09
C LEU A 236 -3.86 15.47 -10.14
N THR A 237 -4.89 14.65 -10.14
CA THR A 237 -4.93 13.43 -9.33
C THR A 237 -3.82 12.44 -9.72
N GLU A 238 -3.61 12.25 -11.03
CA GLU A 238 -2.54 11.38 -11.53
C GLU A 238 -1.14 11.93 -11.23
N ALA A 239 -0.91 13.23 -11.39
CA ALA A 239 0.34 13.88 -11.01
C ALA A 239 0.63 13.73 -9.49
N CYS A 240 -0.41 13.87 -8.65
CA CYS A 240 -0.31 13.66 -7.20
C CYS A 240 -0.02 12.20 -6.84
N ARG A 241 -0.57 11.23 -7.57
CA ARG A 241 -0.32 9.80 -7.36
C ARG A 241 1.13 9.43 -7.60
N HIS A 242 1.72 9.99 -8.65
CA HIS A 242 3.08 9.64 -9.08
C HIS A 242 4.17 10.59 -8.55
N GLY A 243 3.80 11.61 -7.78
CA GLY A 243 4.75 12.51 -7.12
C GLY A 243 5.37 13.57 -8.03
N HIS A 244 4.72 13.93 -9.15
CA HIS A 244 5.26 14.88 -10.10
C HIS A 244 5.00 16.33 -9.68
N ARG A 245 5.83 16.85 -8.76
CA ARG A 245 5.68 18.18 -8.15
C ARG A 245 5.56 19.30 -9.16
N GLU A 246 6.45 19.36 -10.15
CA GLU A 246 6.45 20.48 -11.12
C GLU A 246 5.21 20.42 -12.01
N THR A 247 4.76 19.22 -12.38
CA THR A 247 3.50 19.00 -13.07
C THR A 247 2.29 19.46 -12.24
N VAL A 248 2.29 19.19 -10.93
CA VAL A 248 1.25 19.68 -10.00
C VAL A 248 1.23 21.19 -9.97
N LYS A 249 2.40 21.86 -9.84
CA LYS A 249 2.48 23.33 -9.87
C LYS A 249 1.94 23.90 -11.18
N LEU A 250 2.35 23.30 -12.30
CA LEU A 250 1.88 23.72 -13.63
C LEU A 250 0.35 23.62 -13.75
N LEU A 251 -0.21 22.48 -13.34
CA LEU A 251 -1.66 22.24 -13.38
C LEU A 251 -2.42 23.24 -12.49
N LEU A 252 -1.94 23.49 -11.26
CA LEU A 252 -2.55 24.46 -10.35
C LEU A 252 -2.46 25.89 -10.89
N HIS A 253 -1.36 26.27 -11.53
CA HIS A 253 -1.21 27.56 -12.21
C HIS A 253 -2.25 27.75 -13.33
N HIS A 254 -2.62 26.66 -14.00
CA HIS A 254 -3.64 26.65 -15.03
C HIS A 254 -5.03 26.24 -14.53
N HIS A 255 -5.34 26.55 -13.28
CA HIS A 255 -6.66 26.39 -12.65
C HIS A 255 -7.19 24.94 -12.62
N ALA A 256 -6.31 23.97 -12.45
CA ALA A 256 -6.74 22.61 -12.12
C ALA A 256 -7.50 22.60 -10.77
N ASP A 257 -8.67 21.97 -10.76
CA ASP A 257 -9.52 21.90 -9.56
C ASP A 257 -8.96 20.89 -8.55
N ALA A 258 -8.34 21.41 -7.49
CA ALA A 258 -7.81 20.61 -6.35
C ALA A 258 -8.91 19.96 -5.51
N ASN A 259 -10.18 20.30 -5.75
CA ASN A 259 -11.35 19.82 -5.01
C ASN A 259 -12.22 18.87 -5.84
N LYS A 260 -11.77 18.47 -7.02
CA LYS A 260 -12.46 17.49 -7.85
C LYS A 260 -12.18 16.09 -7.37
N ALA A 261 -13.23 15.40 -6.93
CA ALA A 261 -13.13 14.06 -6.39
C ALA A 261 -13.12 12.99 -7.50
N SER A 262 -12.40 11.91 -7.30
CA SER A 262 -12.53 10.69 -8.10
C SER A 262 -13.86 9.97 -7.79
N ASN A 263 -14.20 8.91 -8.56
CA ASN A 263 -15.38 8.09 -8.30
C ASN A 263 -15.33 7.41 -6.92
N ALA A 264 -14.13 7.19 -6.39
CA ALA A 264 -13.93 6.74 -5.01
C ALA A 264 -14.13 7.86 -3.98
N GLY A 265 -14.49 9.07 -4.36
CA GLY A 265 -14.65 10.23 -3.49
C GLY A 265 -13.33 10.80 -2.95
N LEU A 266 -12.18 10.40 -3.49
CA LEU A 266 -10.88 10.88 -3.05
C LEU A 266 -10.46 12.14 -3.81
N LEU A 267 -9.98 13.14 -3.08
CA LEU A 267 -9.42 14.38 -3.59
C LEU A 267 -7.91 14.22 -3.88
N PRO A 268 -7.28 15.06 -4.70
CA PRO A 268 -5.83 15.04 -4.93
C PRO A 268 -5.00 15.02 -3.64
N LEU A 269 -5.42 15.75 -2.59
CA LEU A 269 -4.75 15.75 -1.28
C LEU A 269 -4.76 14.38 -0.61
N HIS A 270 -5.86 13.62 -0.73
CA HIS A 270 -5.92 12.24 -0.21
C HIS A 270 -4.89 11.34 -0.91
N ILE A 271 -4.83 11.44 -2.24
CA ILE A 271 -3.91 10.63 -3.06
C ILE A 271 -2.45 10.99 -2.76
N ALA A 272 -2.12 12.28 -2.68
CA ALA A 272 -0.77 12.72 -2.32
C ALA A 272 -0.36 12.23 -0.92
N SER A 273 -1.30 12.26 0.06
CA SER A 273 -1.07 11.77 1.42
C SER A 273 -0.91 10.25 1.48
N GLN A 274 -1.64 9.52 0.64
CA GLN A 274 -1.56 8.06 0.53
C GLN A 274 -0.21 7.60 -0.02
N HIS A 275 0.32 8.34 -1.01
CA HIS A 275 1.54 7.95 -1.72
C HIS A 275 2.82 8.59 -1.14
N GLY A 276 2.72 9.42 -0.10
CA GLY A 276 3.88 9.91 0.61
C GLY A 276 4.55 11.15 0.01
N HIS A 277 3.85 11.92 -0.83
CA HIS A 277 4.42 13.08 -1.53
C HIS A 277 4.29 14.36 -0.71
N GLU A 278 5.19 14.57 0.24
CA GLU A 278 5.17 15.65 1.23
C GLU A 278 5.10 17.05 0.61
N GLU A 279 5.92 17.32 -0.40
CA GLU A 279 5.94 18.62 -1.07
C GLU A 279 4.62 18.92 -1.81
N ILE A 280 3.99 17.90 -2.39
CA ILE A 280 2.69 18.03 -3.04
C ILE A 280 1.60 18.26 -2.02
N VAL A 281 1.65 17.56 -0.88
CA VAL A 281 0.73 17.79 0.23
C VAL A 281 0.82 19.25 0.70
N SER A 282 2.01 19.80 0.88
CA SER A 282 2.20 21.19 1.31
C SER A 282 1.64 22.20 0.30
N LEU A 283 1.69 21.92 -1.01
CA LEU A 283 1.09 22.75 -2.06
C LEU A 283 -0.44 22.67 -2.06
N LEU A 284 -1.01 21.49 -1.79
CA LEU A 284 -2.46 21.26 -1.86
C LEU A 284 -3.20 21.69 -0.58
N LEU A 285 -2.56 21.65 0.57
CA LEU A 285 -3.19 21.96 1.87
C LEU A 285 -3.92 23.31 1.89
N PRO A 286 -3.31 24.44 1.47
CA PRO A 286 -3.95 25.76 1.53
C PRO A 286 -5.13 25.93 0.59
N ILE A 287 -5.20 25.15 -0.50
CA ILE A 287 -6.22 25.26 -1.55
C ILE A 287 -7.31 24.19 -1.46
N SER A 288 -7.12 23.18 -0.62
CA SER A 288 -8.07 22.09 -0.44
C SER A 288 -9.24 22.51 0.46
N SER A 289 -10.47 22.32 -0.04
CA SER A 289 -11.69 22.65 0.71
C SER A 289 -11.92 21.69 1.86
N ARG A 290 -11.94 22.22 3.09
CA ARG A 290 -12.25 21.43 4.31
C ARG A 290 -13.62 20.77 4.23
N MET A 291 -14.60 21.40 3.59
CA MET A 291 -15.93 20.83 3.39
C MET A 291 -15.88 19.60 2.48
N ARG A 292 -15.17 19.70 1.34
CA ARG A 292 -15.01 18.58 0.40
C ARG A 292 -14.24 17.42 1.03
N LEU A 293 -13.20 17.72 1.82
CA LEU A 293 -12.48 16.70 2.59
C LEU A 293 -13.39 15.95 3.56
N ARG A 294 -14.28 16.63 4.26
CA ARG A 294 -15.28 15.98 5.16
C ARG A 294 -16.29 15.15 4.37
N GLN A 295 -16.76 15.63 3.23
CA GLN A 295 -17.71 14.92 2.36
C GLN A 295 -17.15 13.62 1.78
N SER A 296 -15.82 13.51 1.64
CA SER A 296 -15.17 12.27 1.15
C SER A 296 -15.37 11.07 2.09
N GLY A 297 -15.72 11.33 3.35
CA GLY A 297 -15.93 10.31 4.39
C GLY A 297 -14.64 9.67 4.91
N ILE A 298 -13.48 10.17 4.47
CA ILE A 298 -12.15 9.78 4.94
C ILE A 298 -11.28 11.03 5.05
N SER A 299 -10.38 11.09 6.03
CA SER A 299 -9.40 12.17 6.14
C SER A 299 -8.09 11.76 5.48
N PRO A 300 -7.32 12.69 4.87
CA PRO A 300 -5.96 12.42 4.39
C PRO A 300 -5.06 11.81 5.48
N LEU A 301 -5.33 12.14 6.75
CA LEU A 301 -4.59 11.62 7.90
C LEU A 301 -4.74 10.10 8.07
N HIS A 302 -5.91 9.51 7.75
CA HIS A 302 -6.11 8.06 7.77
C HIS A 302 -5.18 7.36 6.78
N LEU A 303 -5.09 7.89 5.56
CA LEU A 303 -4.26 7.32 4.49
C LEU A 303 -2.77 7.48 4.80
N ALA A 304 -2.35 8.65 5.30
CA ALA A 304 -0.97 8.87 5.72
C ALA A 304 -0.57 7.95 6.89
N ALA A 305 -1.48 7.70 7.84
CA ALA A 305 -1.25 6.81 8.97
C ALA A 305 -1.16 5.33 8.55
N GLU A 306 -2.02 4.89 7.63
CA GLU A 306 -2.01 3.54 7.09
C GLU A 306 -0.68 3.21 6.37
N HIS A 307 -0.10 4.19 5.66
CA HIS A 307 1.14 4.02 4.88
C HIS A 307 2.39 4.53 5.60
N ASN A 308 2.29 4.94 6.88
CA ASN A 308 3.41 5.40 7.72
C ASN A 308 4.13 6.66 7.22
N HIS A 309 3.43 7.59 6.59
CA HIS A 309 3.99 8.86 6.12
C HIS A 309 4.04 9.90 7.24
N GLN A 310 5.00 9.79 8.15
CA GLN A 310 5.07 10.57 9.39
C GLN A 310 5.15 12.10 9.16
N ASN A 311 5.96 12.56 8.20
CA ASN A 311 6.08 13.97 7.90
C ASN A 311 4.77 14.57 7.41
N ILE A 312 4.06 13.83 6.53
CA ILE A 312 2.73 14.22 6.06
C ILE A 312 1.73 14.27 7.20
N MET A 313 1.78 13.29 8.12
CA MET A 313 0.93 13.31 9.31
C MET A 313 1.16 14.57 10.14
N ARG A 314 2.44 14.95 10.38
CA ARG A 314 2.78 16.19 11.11
C ARG A 314 2.26 17.42 10.38
N LEU A 315 2.49 17.53 9.07
CA LEU A 315 1.97 18.64 8.26
C LEU A 315 0.45 18.76 8.31
N LEU A 316 -0.27 17.63 8.21
CA LEU A 316 -1.73 17.60 8.30
C LEU A 316 -2.24 18.02 9.68
N ILE A 317 -1.58 17.58 10.75
CA ILE A 317 -1.91 17.93 12.13
C ILE A 317 -1.64 19.42 12.39
N GLU A 318 -0.49 19.94 11.96
CA GLU A 318 -0.11 21.35 12.05
C GLU A 318 -1.08 22.25 11.27
N ALA A 319 -1.60 21.78 10.13
CA ALA A 319 -2.62 22.46 9.35
C ALA A 319 -4.02 22.40 9.99
N GLY A 320 -4.17 21.77 11.17
CA GLY A 320 -5.40 21.70 11.93
C GLY A 320 -6.37 20.62 11.44
N CYS A 321 -5.88 19.55 10.86
CA CYS A 321 -6.70 18.37 10.62
C CYS A 321 -7.07 17.72 11.97
N ASP A 322 -8.34 17.36 12.12
CA ASP A 322 -8.81 16.68 13.33
C ASP A 322 -8.23 15.27 13.42
N VAL A 323 -7.40 15.06 14.44
CA VAL A 323 -6.71 13.79 14.73
C VAL A 323 -7.71 12.68 15.08
N ASN A 324 -8.85 13.05 15.68
CA ASN A 324 -9.93 12.16 16.09
C ASN A 324 -11.04 12.04 15.04
N SER A 325 -10.81 12.53 13.82
CA SER A 325 -11.78 12.41 12.73
C SER A 325 -12.13 10.94 12.47
N ARG A 326 -13.43 10.70 12.25
CA ARG A 326 -13.94 9.34 12.03
C ARG A 326 -14.22 9.10 10.55
N LEU A 327 -13.97 7.87 10.10
CA LEU A 327 -14.46 7.40 8.80
C LEU A 327 -15.98 7.46 8.76
N SER A 328 -16.56 7.77 7.60
CA SER A 328 -18.00 7.62 7.41
C SER A 328 -18.42 6.15 7.60
N GLN A 329 -19.68 5.94 8.01
CA GLN A 329 -20.21 4.60 8.24
C GLN A 329 -20.07 3.71 7.00
N GLN A 330 -20.30 4.26 5.80
CA GLN A 330 -20.14 3.54 4.55
C GLN A 330 -18.70 3.08 4.32
N ARG A 331 -17.70 3.93 4.63
CA ARG A 331 -16.30 3.55 4.49
C ARG A 331 -15.84 2.59 5.59
N SER A 332 -16.26 2.82 6.82
CA SER A 332 -15.95 1.94 7.93
C SER A 332 -16.52 0.53 7.72
N SER A 333 -17.72 0.41 7.17
CA SER A 333 -18.34 -0.89 6.87
C SER A 333 -17.68 -1.67 5.74
N ALA A 334 -16.91 -0.99 4.87
CA ALA A 334 -16.12 -1.65 3.83
C ALA A 334 -14.90 -2.40 4.39
N PHE A 335 -14.47 -2.05 5.61
CA PHE A 335 -13.41 -2.77 6.31
C PHE A 335 -14.01 -3.82 7.25
N GLN A 336 -13.46 -5.03 7.21
CA GLN A 336 -13.90 -6.14 8.07
C GLN A 336 -13.76 -5.80 9.57
N ASP A 337 -12.72 -5.07 9.93
CA ASP A 337 -12.41 -4.64 11.30
C ASP A 337 -13.18 -3.39 11.75
N ARG A 338 -14.03 -2.83 10.88
CA ARG A 338 -14.83 -1.62 11.15
C ARG A 338 -14.03 -0.48 11.75
N ARG A 339 -12.78 -0.31 11.29
CA ARG A 339 -11.90 0.79 11.70
C ARG A 339 -12.56 2.15 11.51
N VAL A 340 -12.29 3.08 12.41
CA VAL A 340 -12.93 4.39 12.40
C VAL A 340 -11.92 5.52 12.40
N THR A 341 -10.79 5.40 13.12
CA THR A 341 -9.81 6.48 13.30
C THR A 341 -8.49 6.24 12.58
N ALA A 342 -7.73 7.33 12.36
CA ALA A 342 -6.37 7.25 11.85
C ALA A 342 -5.44 6.46 12.78
N LEU A 343 -5.66 6.54 14.10
CA LEU A 343 -4.90 5.78 15.09
C LEU A 343 -5.09 4.26 14.88
N TYR A 344 -6.33 3.83 14.68
CA TYR A 344 -6.59 2.42 14.39
C TYR A 344 -5.92 1.98 13.09
N CYS A 345 -5.96 2.81 12.03
CA CYS A 345 -5.28 2.54 10.76
C CYS A 345 -3.76 2.35 10.96
N ALA A 346 -3.12 3.21 11.77
CA ALA A 346 -1.70 3.11 12.09
C ALA A 346 -1.37 1.80 12.84
N VAL A 347 -2.20 1.40 13.80
CA VAL A 347 -2.04 0.13 14.53
C VAL A 347 -2.25 -1.05 13.58
N ALA A 348 -3.30 -1.02 12.76
CA ALA A 348 -3.60 -2.09 11.79
C ALA A 348 -2.44 -2.32 10.81
N ALA A 349 -1.78 -1.25 10.39
CA ALA A 349 -0.60 -1.28 9.53
C ALA A 349 0.71 -1.61 10.28
N ARG A 350 0.66 -1.84 11.61
CA ARG A 350 1.83 -2.09 12.48
C ARG A 350 2.86 -0.95 12.52
N ASN A 351 2.41 0.28 12.32
CA ASN A 351 3.26 1.46 12.21
C ASN A 351 3.42 2.15 13.59
N ALA A 352 4.27 1.60 14.47
CA ALA A 352 4.45 2.11 15.82
C ALA A 352 4.88 3.59 15.88
N GLN A 353 5.61 4.08 14.87
CA GLN A 353 6.01 5.48 14.77
C GLN A 353 4.82 6.40 14.42
N ALA A 354 3.93 5.96 13.52
CA ALA A 354 2.69 6.67 13.23
C ALA A 354 1.77 6.71 14.47
N VAL A 355 1.68 5.61 15.21
CA VAL A 355 0.96 5.53 16.48
C VAL A 355 1.50 6.58 17.46
N GLU A 356 2.81 6.69 17.60
CA GLU A 356 3.46 7.66 18.49
C GLU A 356 3.14 9.11 18.09
N VAL A 357 3.22 9.44 16.79
CA VAL A 357 2.90 10.78 16.28
C VAL A 357 1.45 11.16 16.58
N LEU A 358 0.50 10.25 16.32
CA LEU A 358 -0.93 10.50 16.55
C LEU A 358 -1.25 10.67 18.03
N LEU A 359 -0.70 9.81 18.89
CA LEU A 359 -0.93 9.88 20.33
C LEU A 359 -0.35 11.18 20.95
N LYS A 360 0.84 11.59 20.51
CA LYS A 360 1.43 12.88 20.91
C LYS A 360 0.60 14.08 20.44
N ALA A 361 -0.09 13.95 19.33
CA ALA A 361 -1.01 14.96 18.80
C ALA A 361 -2.41 14.93 19.46
N GLY A 362 -2.65 14.07 20.45
CA GLY A 362 -3.90 14.01 21.20
C GLY A 362 -4.94 13.05 20.61
N ALA A 363 -4.52 12.03 19.85
CA ALA A 363 -5.43 10.96 19.44
C ALA A 363 -5.97 10.21 20.66
N ASP A 364 -7.30 10.04 20.74
CA ASP A 364 -7.94 9.26 21.81
C ASP A 364 -7.96 7.77 21.41
N PRO A 365 -7.26 6.89 22.17
CA PRO A 365 -7.17 5.47 21.86
C PRO A 365 -8.46 4.69 22.12
N ASN A 366 -9.53 5.33 22.62
CA ASN A 366 -10.76 4.66 23.04
C ASN A 366 -11.97 4.97 22.14
N ILE A 367 -11.76 5.64 21.02
CA ILE A 367 -12.86 6.04 20.11
C ILE A 367 -13.38 4.86 19.28
N ASP A 368 -12.48 3.97 18.84
CA ASP A 368 -12.84 2.86 17.97
C ASP A 368 -13.64 1.79 18.72
N PRO A 369 -14.70 1.23 18.13
CA PRO A 369 -15.50 0.16 18.73
C PRO A 369 -14.68 -1.09 19.06
N PHE A 370 -13.68 -1.38 18.23
CA PHE A 370 -12.65 -2.39 18.47
C PHE A 370 -11.39 -1.65 18.91
N ALA A 371 -11.14 -1.64 20.21
CA ALA A 371 -10.04 -0.87 20.76
C ALA A 371 -8.70 -1.15 20.06
N PRO A 372 -7.94 -0.13 19.63
CA PRO A 372 -6.62 -0.31 19.01
C PRO A 372 -5.67 -1.14 19.87
N LEU A 373 -5.85 -1.12 21.20
CA LEU A 373 -5.07 -1.94 22.13
C LEU A 373 -5.24 -3.44 21.90
N LEU A 374 -6.47 -3.90 21.63
CA LEU A 374 -6.73 -5.31 21.35
C LEU A 374 -6.02 -5.78 20.08
N LEU A 375 -6.03 -4.94 19.06
CA LEU A 375 -5.35 -5.20 17.81
C LEU A 375 -3.82 -5.21 17.97
N ALA A 376 -3.25 -4.24 18.69
CA ALA A 376 -1.83 -4.16 18.98
C ALA A 376 -1.35 -5.38 19.80
N ALA A 377 -2.15 -5.82 20.78
CA ALA A 377 -1.89 -7.02 21.56
C ALA A 377 -1.90 -8.28 20.68
N HIS A 378 -2.87 -8.42 19.79
CA HIS A 378 -2.95 -9.54 18.84
C HIS A 378 -1.75 -9.57 17.88
N GLN A 379 -1.31 -8.41 17.42
CA GLN A 379 -0.15 -8.29 16.54
C GLN A 379 1.18 -8.54 17.24
N GLY A 380 1.20 -8.57 18.58
CA GLY A 380 2.42 -8.75 19.36
C GLY A 380 3.33 -7.51 19.40
N CYS A 381 2.84 -6.32 19.03
CA CYS A 381 3.65 -5.12 18.96
C CYS A 381 3.75 -4.45 20.35
N VAL A 382 4.75 -4.85 21.15
CA VAL A 382 4.99 -4.33 22.51
C VAL A 382 5.09 -2.80 22.53
N LYS A 383 5.78 -2.20 21.53
CA LYS A 383 5.95 -0.74 21.45
C LYS A 383 4.60 -0.03 21.28
N SER A 384 3.75 -0.50 20.37
CA SER A 384 2.41 0.08 20.17
C SER A 384 1.52 -0.12 21.39
N VAL A 385 1.58 -1.30 22.04
CA VAL A 385 0.85 -1.57 23.28
C VAL A 385 1.26 -0.60 24.39
N ALA A 386 2.57 -0.43 24.61
CA ALA A 386 3.09 0.49 25.61
C ALA A 386 2.63 1.94 25.35
N LEU A 387 2.79 2.42 24.10
CA LEU A 387 2.37 3.76 23.71
C LEU A 387 0.87 4.01 23.93
N LEU A 388 0.03 3.04 23.52
CA LEU A 388 -1.42 3.15 23.71
C LEU A 388 -1.81 3.21 25.19
N LEU A 389 -1.22 2.34 26.02
CA LEU A 389 -1.44 2.33 27.46
C LEU A 389 -0.92 3.61 28.12
N GLU A 390 0.22 4.12 27.68
CA GLU A 390 0.77 5.39 28.14
C GLU A 390 -0.15 6.59 27.87
N HIS A 391 -0.89 6.57 26.81
CA HIS A 391 -1.83 7.63 26.43
C HIS A 391 -3.27 7.33 26.86
N GLY A 392 -3.49 6.37 27.76
CA GLY A 392 -4.76 6.13 28.42
C GLY A 392 -5.70 5.19 27.71
N ALA A 393 -5.19 4.27 26.87
CA ALA A 393 -5.99 3.16 26.37
C ALA A 393 -6.55 2.32 27.53
N ARG A 394 -7.80 1.92 27.43
CA ARG A 394 -8.46 1.09 28.43
C ARG A 394 -7.97 -0.35 28.31
N VAL A 395 -7.36 -0.85 29.37
CA VAL A 395 -6.90 -2.25 29.46
C VAL A 395 -8.09 -3.22 29.53
N ASP A 396 -9.20 -2.78 30.10
CA ASP A 396 -10.45 -3.52 30.25
C ASP A 396 -11.39 -3.41 29.03
N ALA A 397 -10.91 -2.83 27.94
CA ALA A 397 -11.70 -2.70 26.72
C ALA A 397 -12.23 -4.05 26.23
N ARG A 398 -13.53 -4.11 25.93
CA ARG A 398 -14.23 -5.32 25.47
C ARG A 398 -14.79 -5.09 24.08
N PRO A 399 -14.62 -6.04 23.16
CA PRO A 399 -15.31 -5.98 21.87
C PRO A 399 -16.82 -6.02 22.05
N PRO A 400 -17.59 -5.39 21.17
CA PRO A 400 -19.04 -5.43 21.22
C PRO A 400 -19.57 -6.88 21.17
N GLY A 401 -20.38 -7.25 22.17
CA GLY A 401 -21.04 -8.56 22.24
C GLY A 401 -20.20 -9.72 22.83
N LEU A 402 -18.98 -9.44 23.32
CA LEU A 402 -18.17 -10.41 24.03
C LEU A 402 -18.39 -10.25 25.56
N THR A 403 -18.87 -11.34 26.21
CA THR A 403 -18.99 -11.44 27.65
C THR A 403 -17.97 -12.48 28.16
N VAL A 404 -17.03 -12.04 28.96
CA VAL A 404 -15.98 -12.87 29.56
C VAL A 404 -15.76 -12.46 31.01
N GLY A 405 -15.43 -13.44 31.86
CA GLY A 405 -15.17 -13.25 33.28
C GLY A 405 -13.78 -12.70 33.60
N PHE A 406 -12.93 -12.43 32.61
CA PHE A 406 -11.55 -11.96 32.74
C PHE A 406 -11.24 -10.86 31.72
N PRO A 407 -10.10 -10.16 31.81
CA PRO A 407 -9.75 -9.09 30.84
C PRO A 407 -9.69 -9.61 29.40
N ALA A 408 -10.58 -9.09 28.55
CA ALA A 408 -10.70 -9.55 27.16
C ALA A 408 -9.40 -9.41 26.36
N VAL A 409 -8.54 -8.45 26.70
CA VAL A 409 -7.24 -8.22 26.03
C VAL A 409 -6.34 -9.47 26.09
N LEU A 410 -6.47 -10.31 27.13
CA LEU A 410 -5.70 -11.54 27.27
C LEU A 410 -6.02 -12.55 26.17
N MET A 411 -7.25 -12.54 25.66
CA MET A 411 -7.66 -13.41 24.55
C MET A 411 -6.96 -13.07 23.24
N TYR A 412 -6.51 -11.85 23.09
CA TYR A 412 -5.82 -11.35 21.88
C TYR A 412 -4.31 -11.37 22.02
N THR A 413 -3.78 -11.71 23.18
CA THR A 413 -2.34 -11.74 23.45
C THR A 413 -1.78 -13.12 23.16
N HIS A 414 -0.72 -13.18 22.34
CA HIS A 414 -0.02 -14.42 22.00
C HIS A 414 1.48 -14.36 22.39
N HIS A 415 1.91 -13.25 22.99
CA HIS A 415 3.30 -12.97 23.34
C HIS A 415 3.43 -12.63 24.83
N LEU A 416 4.35 -13.30 25.52
CA LEU A 416 4.58 -13.08 26.95
C LEU A 416 5.02 -11.65 27.28
N ASP A 417 5.77 -11.00 26.39
CA ASP A 417 6.23 -9.63 26.61
C ASP A 417 5.08 -8.62 26.53
N VAL A 418 4.10 -8.87 25.66
CA VAL A 418 2.84 -8.07 25.62
C VAL A 418 2.05 -8.29 26.90
N LEU A 419 1.94 -9.54 27.36
CA LEU A 419 1.28 -9.87 28.64
C LEU A 419 1.93 -9.14 29.81
N ARG A 420 3.27 -9.15 29.89
CA ARG A 420 4.01 -8.39 30.92
C ARG A 420 3.69 -6.92 30.85
N CYS A 421 3.73 -6.33 29.64
CA CYS A 421 3.42 -4.93 29.44
C CYS A 421 2.00 -4.59 29.92
N LEU A 422 0.99 -5.39 29.60
CA LEU A 422 -0.39 -5.21 30.03
C LEU A 422 -0.52 -5.28 31.56
N LEU A 423 0.13 -6.26 32.18
CA LEU A 423 0.13 -6.43 33.65
C LEU A 423 0.86 -5.28 34.36
N ASP A 424 1.91 -4.73 33.76
CA ASP A 424 2.62 -3.56 34.29
C ASP A 424 1.76 -2.31 34.24
N HIS A 425 0.80 -2.23 33.31
CA HIS A 425 -0.13 -1.13 33.17
C HIS A 425 -1.51 -1.39 33.84
N GLY A 426 -1.61 -2.37 34.73
CA GLY A 426 -2.76 -2.58 35.59
C GLY A 426 -3.87 -3.45 34.99
N CYS A 427 -3.52 -4.36 34.08
CA CYS A 427 -4.45 -5.41 33.69
C CYS A 427 -4.84 -6.25 34.91
N ASP A 428 -6.13 -6.44 35.13
CA ASP A 428 -6.64 -7.18 36.31
C ASP A 428 -6.36 -8.67 36.18
N ALA A 429 -5.25 -9.10 36.78
CA ALA A 429 -4.88 -10.51 36.85
C ALA A 429 -5.76 -11.30 37.84
N GLN A 430 -6.35 -10.64 38.84
CA GLN A 430 -7.18 -11.30 39.86
C GLN A 430 -8.44 -11.92 39.23
N ALA A 431 -9.05 -11.24 38.28
CA ALA A 431 -10.22 -11.73 37.56
C ALA A 431 -9.97 -13.07 36.82
N CYS A 432 -8.70 -13.41 36.48
CA CYS A 432 -8.35 -14.69 35.86
C CYS A 432 -8.54 -15.90 36.80
N PHE A 433 -8.53 -15.65 38.09
CA PHE A 433 -8.62 -16.71 39.11
C PHE A 433 -9.97 -16.74 39.83
N THR A 434 -10.93 -15.87 39.48
CA THR A 434 -12.31 -15.92 39.99
C THR A 434 -13.10 -16.92 39.12
N CYS A 435 -13.19 -18.18 39.57
CA CYS A 435 -13.97 -19.21 38.89
C CYS A 435 -15.29 -19.43 39.62
N HIS A 436 -16.41 -19.06 39.03
CA HIS A 436 -17.75 -19.16 39.67
C HIS A 436 -18.36 -20.55 39.63
N ARG A 437 -17.74 -21.56 38.99
CA ARG A 437 -18.29 -22.93 38.87
C ARG A 437 -18.26 -23.71 40.16
N HIS A 438 -17.37 -23.40 41.11
CA HIS A 438 -17.30 -24.10 42.40
C HIS A 438 -18.31 -23.63 43.45
N GLN A 439 -19.05 -22.52 43.16
CA GLN A 439 -20.10 -22.09 44.08
C GLN A 439 -21.49 -22.66 43.75
N CYS A 440 -21.65 -23.38 42.65
CA CYS A 440 -22.95 -23.90 42.18
C CYS A 440 -23.23 -25.35 42.57
N GLU A 441 -22.37 -26.05 43.34
CA GLU A 441 -22.67 -27.42 43.79
C GLU A 441 -23.57 -27.48 45.01
N GLU A 442 -23.82 -26.37 45.73
CA GLU A 442 -24.69 -26.36 46.92
C GLU A 442 -26.09 -25.74 46.70
N ASP A 443 -26.38 -25.08 45.55
CA ASP A 443 -27.71 -24.49 45.27
C ASP A 443 -28.38 -25.11 44.03
N THR A 444 -28.77 -26.40 44.16
CA THR A 444 -29.83 -26.97 43.31
C THR A 444 -31.18 -26.50 43.80
N HIS A 445 -31.78 -25.52 43.17
CA HIS A 445 -33.22 -25.20 43.03
C HIS A 445 -33.46 -23.70 42.96
N LEU A 446 -33.19 -23.13 41.80
CA LEU A 446 -33.97 -21.98 41.33
C LEU A 446 -33.70 -21.75 39.83
N ASN A 447 -34.74 -22.00 39.04
CA ASN A 447 -34.86 -21.63 37.64
C ASN A 447 -34.67 -20.12 37.49
N THR A 448 -33.52 -19.70 36.90
CA THR A 448 -33.41 -18.35 36.36
C THR A 448 -32.69 -18.39 35.02
N SER A 449 -33.48 -18.04 34.01
CA SER A 449 -33.16 -17.49 32.67
C SER A 449 -31.77 -17.73 32.09
N LEU A 450 -31.76 -18.47 31.02
CA LEU A 450 -30.85 -18.60 29.86
C LEU A 450 -29.89 -17.42 29.59
N ALA A 451 -28.98 -17.11 30.51
CA ALA A 451 -27.76 -16.41 30.17
C ALA A 451 -26.69 -17.45 29.85
N LYS A 452 -26.13 -17.44 28.64
CA LYS A 452 -24.96 -18.27 28.34
C LYS A 452 -23.88 -17.96 29.38
N PRO A 453 -23.28 -18.99 30.03
CA PRO A 453 -22.23 -18.76 31.03
C PRO A 453 -21.10 -17.97 30.37
N ASP A 454 -20.66 -16.89 31.02
CA ASP A 454 -19.49 -16.13 30.62
C ASP A 454 -18.29 -17.08 30.51
N LEU A 455 -17.52 -16.92 29.41
CA LEU A 455 -16.31 -17.72 29.21
C LEU A 455 -15.34 -17.45 30.37
N GLN A 456 -14.94 -18.50 31.10
CA GLN A 456 -14.01 -18.40 32.20
C GLN A 456 -12.55 -18.53 31.71
N PHE A 457 -11.61 -17.94 32.44
CA PHE A 457 -10.19 -17.97 32.08
C PHE A 457 -9.65 -19.43 32.01
N CYS A 458 -10.05 -20.32 32.95
CA CYS A 458 -9.64 -21.72 32.95
C CYS A 458 -10.11 -22.49 31.69
N ASP A 459 -11.31 -22.19 31.18
CA ASP A 459 -11.83 -22.78 29.95
C ASP A 459 -11.05 -22.29 28.74
N TRP A 460 -10.80 -20.98 28.70
CA TRP A 460 -10.08 -20.35 27.60
C TRP A 460 -8.62 -20.82 27.52
N ILE A 461 -7.87 -20.81 28.63
CA ILE A 461 -6.44 -21.13 28.60
C ILE A 461 -6.20 -22.60 28.26
N SER A 462 -7.12 -23.50 28.67
CA SER A 462 -7.07 -24.92 28.35
C SER A 462 -7.32 -25.24 26.88
N SER A 463 -8.13 -24.41 26.19
CA SER A 463 -8.55 -24.60 24.79
C SER A 463 -7.81 -23.70 23.81
N SER A 464 -7.05 -22.70 24.29
CA SER A 464 -6.37 -21.70 23.48
C SER A 464 -5.01 -22.18 22.96
N CYS A 465 -4.40 -21.38 22.10
CA CYS A 465 -3.02 -21.55 21.64
C CYS A 465 -1.99 -21.48 22.79
N TRP A 466 -2.38 -20.94 23.94
CA TRP A 466 -1.57 -20.87 25.15
C TRP A 466 -1.42 -22.18 25.90
N ARG A 467 -2.15 -23.25 25.55
CA ARG A 467 -2.13 -24.50 26.28
C ARG A 467 -0.71 -25.02 26.58
N HIS A 468 0.20 -24.92 25.61
CA HIS A 468 1.59 -25.33 25.75
C HIS A 468 2.47 -24.39 26.60
N SER A 469 2.01 -23.15 26.78
CA SER A 469 2.69 -22.12 27.58
C SER A 469 1.87 -21.66 28.77
N ALA A 470 0.81 -22.41 29.10
CA ALA A 470 -0.16 -22.05 30.15
C ALA A 470 0.52 -21.82 31.50
N ALA A 471 1.48 -22.69 31.84
CA ALA A 471 2.23 -22.60 33.10
C ALA A 471 2.97 -21.24 33.21
N ARG A 472 3.65 -20.80 32.17
CA ARG A 472 4.36 -19.52 32.15
C ARG A 472 3.40 -18.31 32.25
N VAL A 473 2.25 -18.40 31.58
CA VAL A 473 1.21 -17.36 31.67
C VAL A 473 0.65 -17.29 33.09
N ILE A 474 0.30 -18.44 33.67
CA ILE A 474 -0.23 -18.54 35.03
C ILE A 474 0.80 -18.04 36.04
N ASP A 475 2.06 -18.41 35.90
CA ASP A 475 3.15 -17.97 36.78
C ASP A 475 3.31 -16.43 36.73
N LEU A 476 3.28 -15.83 35.56
CA LEU A 476 3.30 -14.36 35.39
C LEU A 476 2.08 -13.66 36.00
N LEU A 477 0.89 -14.24 35.85
CA LEU A 477 -0.34 -13.70 36.45
C LEU A 477 -0.28 -13.79 37.97
N LEU A 478 0.24 -14.89 38.51
CA LEU A 478 0.39 -15.09 39.97
C LEU A 478 1.35 -14.09 40.61
N ASP A 479 2.33 -13.58 39.90
CA ASP A 479 3.21 -12.51 40.40
C ASP A 479 2.49 -11.15 40.58
N ARG A 480 1.27 -11.02 40.06
CA ARG A 480 0.47 -9.80 40.09
C ARG A 480 -0.79 -9.89 40.94
N VAL A 481 -1.01 -11.03 41.61
CA VAL A 481 -2.19 -11.26 42.45
C VAL A 481 -1.78 -11.57 43.87
N GLY A 482 -2.72 -11.43 44.80
CA GLY A 482 -2.56 -11.82 46.21
C GLY A 482 -2.68 -13.32 46.40
N ASN A 483 -3.30 -13.71 47.51
CA ASN A 483 -3.61 -15.11 47.77
C ASN A 483 -4.74 -15.57 46.87
N VAL A 484 -4.50 -16.58 46.05
CA VAL A 484 -5.52 -17.17 45.16
C VAL A 484 -5.50 -18.68 45.27
N GLN A 485 -6.68 -19.27 45.14
CA GLN A 485 -6.82 -20.73 44.99
C GLN A 485 -7.02 -21.06 43.51
N LEU A 486 -6.28 -22.02 43.00
CA LEU A 486 -6.42 -22.50 41.64
C LEU A 486 -7.58 -23.50 41.56
N CYS A 487 -8.43 -23.33 40.56
CA CYS A 487 -9.49 -24.28 40.29
C CYS A 487 -8.91 -25.63 39.79
N SER A 488 -9.69 -26.70 39.89
CA SER A 488 -9.29 -28.05 39.50
C SER A 488 -8.76 -28.14 38.06
N ARG A 489 -9.37 -27.45 37.13
CA ARG A 489 -8.94 -27.41 35.70
C ARG A 489 -7.55 -26.81 35.49
N ILE A 490 -7.25 -25.71 36.15
CA ILE A 490 -5.91 -25.09 36.07
C ILE A 490 -4.90 -26.02 36.74
N THR A 491 -5.25 -26.62 37.88
CA THR A 491 -4.38 -27.56 38.60
C THR A 491 -4.06 -28.81 37.76
N GLU A 492 -5.06 -29.31 37.04
CA GLU A 492 -4.88 -30.44 36.12
C GLU A 492 -4.00 -30.08 34.93
N LEU A 493 -4.21 -28.91 34.33
CA LEU A 493 -3.40 -28.39 33.21
C LEU A 493 -1.92 -28.24 33.58
N LEU A 494 -1.63 -27.93 34.85
CA LEU A 494 -0.27 -27.70 35.35
C LEU A 494 0.44 -28.96 35.86
N ARG A 495 -0.25 -30.08 35.97
CA ARG A 495 0.25 -31.28 36.69
C ARG A 495 1.60 -31.77 36.17
N ASP A 496 1.81 -31.73 34.85
CA ASP A 496 3.01 -32.29 34.21
C ASP A 496 3.96 -31.18 33.67
N THR A 497 3.83 -29.96 34.14
CA THR A 497 4.67 -28.84 33.67
C THR A 497 5.87 -28.61 34.57
N PRO A 498 7.03 -28.19 34.03
CA PRO A 498 8.24 -27.92 34.82
C PRO A 498 8.06 -26.74 35.80
N GLU A 499 7.15 -25.84 35.53
CA GLU A 499 6.82 -24.67 36.37
C GLU A 499 5.90 -25.05 37.56
N CYS A 500 5.34 -26.25 37.61
CA CYS A 500 4.38 -26.68 38.62
C CYS A 500 4.89 -26.50 40.07
N PRO A 501 6.15 -26.77 40.42
CA PRO A 501 6.66 -26.56 41.78
C PRO A 501 6.63 -25.11 42.22
N SER A 502 7.09 -24.18 41.36
CA SER A 502 7.06 -22.72 41.61
C SER A 502 5.63 -22.20 41.78
N ILE A 503 4.72 -22.64 40.92
CA ILE A 503 3.31 -22.24 40.97
C ILE A 503 2.66 -22.78 42.26
N LYS A 504 2.94 -24.02 42.66
CA LYS A 504 2.43 -24.59 43.93
C LYS A 504 2.95 -23.81 45.12
N GLU A 505 4.23 -23.45 45.15
CA GLU A 505 4.79 -22.62 46.22
C GLU A 505 4.09 -21.27 46.30
N LYS A 506 3.85 -20.63 45.16
CA LYS A 506 3.15 -19.32 45.07
C LYS A 506 1.67 -19.40 45.51
N THR A 507 1.04 -20.55 45.48
CA THR A 507 -0.40 -20.72 45.79
C THR A 507 -0.67 -21.38 47.14
N SER A 508 0.26 -22.19 47.66
CA SER A 508 0.10 -22.90 48.93
C SER A 508 0.55 -22.09 50.14
N SER A 509 1.49 -21.17 49.98
CA SER A 509 2.00 -20.30 51.04
C SER A 509 1.32 -18.94 51.04
N PRO A 510 0.98 -18.36 52.21
CA PRO A 510 0.52 -16.97 52.27
C PRO A 510 1.56 -16.03 51.65
N ARG A 511 1.12 -15.14 50.79
CA ARG A 511 2.00 -14.12 50.19
C ARG A 511 2.63 -13.27 51.26
N SER A 512 3.91 -12.90 51.09
CA SER A 512 4.59 -12.01 52.01
C SER A 512 3.84 -10.69 52.15
N LEU A 513 3.83 -10.11 53.36
CA LEU A 513 3.21 -8.84 53.63
C LEU A 513 3.74 -7.75 52.68
N MET A 514 5.03 -7.80 52.37
CA MET A 514 5.69 -6.88 51.43
C MET A 514 5.05 -6.99 50.03
N HIS A 515 4.79 -8.20 49.54
CA HIS A 515 4.13 -8.42 48.25
C HIS A 515 2.70 -7.89 48.28
N LEU A 516 1.92 -8.16 49.31
CA LEU A 516 0.54 -7.65 49.45
C LEU A 516 0.50 -6.12 49.54
N CYS A 517 1.43 -5.51 50.30
CA CYS A 517 1.57 -4.06 50.35
C CYS A 517 1.92 -3.46 48.99
N ARG A 518 2.84 -4.10 48.26
CA ARG A 518 3.16 -3.67 46.88
C ARG A 518 1.93 -3.66 45.98
N LEU A 519 1.15 -4.73 45.98
CA LEU A 519 -0.09 -4.84 45.20
C LEU A 519 -1.07 -3.73 45.58
N LYS A 520 -1.26 -3.50 46.91
CA LYS A 520 -2.19 -2.47 47.41
C LYS A 520 -1.74 -1.05 47.06
N VAL A 521 -0.44 -0.77 47.14
CA VAL A 521 0.12 0.53 46.73
C VAL A 521 -0.08 0.74 45.22
N ARG A 522 0.17 -0.28 44.39
CA ARG A 522 -0.04 -0.21 42.94
C ARG A 522 -1.52 0.02 42.58
N GLU A 523 -2.43 -0.67 43.27
CA GLU A 523 -3.88 -0.49 43.13
C GLU A 523 -4.32 0.97 43.46
N GLN A 524 -3.84 1.50 44.58
CA GLN A 524 -4.16 2.86 45.03
C GLN A 524 -3.55 3.97 44.12
N LEU A 525 -2.36 3.75 43.60
CA LEU A 525 -1.74 4.67 42.66
C LEU A 525 -2.45 4.70 41.30
N GLY A 526 -3.05 3.60 40.90
CA GLY A 526 -3.68 3.44 39.59
C GLY A 526 -2.68 3.52 38.45
N THR A 527 -3.11 3.18 37.24
CA THR A 527 -2.25 3.08 36.05
C THR A 527 -1.52 4.37 35.69
N ARG A 528 -2.15 5.53 35.90
CA ARG A 528 -1.55 6.85 35.59
C ARG A 528 -0.40 7.22 36.53
N ARG A 529 -0.56 6.98 37.83
CA ARG A 529 0.44 7.36 38.83
C ARG A 529 1.56 6.33 38.99
N LEU A 530 1.35 5.09 38.61
CA LEU A 530 2.40 4.07 38.56
C LEU A 530 3.59 4.46 37.67
N ARG A 531 3.38 5.31 36.69
CA ARG A 531 4.44 5.87 35.82
C ARG A 531 5.33 6.86 36.56
N SER A 532 4.81 7.53 37.53
CA SER A 532 5.51 8.51 38.36
C SER A 532 5.99 7.91 39.67
N VAL A 533 6.09 6.57 39.78
CA VAL A 533 6.58 5.91 41.01
C VAL A 533 7.95 6.43 41.38
N ASP A 534 8.82 6.66 40.40
CA ASP A 534 10.19 7.18 40.63
C ASP A 534 10.20 8.63 41.16
N SER A 535 9.10 9.37 40.99
CA SER A 535 8.96 10.73 41.54
C SER A 535 8.31 10.78 42.93
N LEU A 536 7.93 9.62 43.49
CA LEU A 536 7.38 9.56 44.84
C LEU A 536 8.49 9.82 45.87
N PRO A 537 8.17 10.54 46.97
CA PRO A 537 9.12 10.79 48.05
C PRO A 537 9.32 9.56 48.94
N LEU A 538 9.82 8.49 48.34
CA LEU A 538 10.06 7.22 48.98
C LEU A 538 11.58 6.84 48.91
N PRO A 539 12.09 6.08 49.88
CA PRO A 539 13.46 5.58 49.83
C PRO A 539 13.72 4.78 48.55
N GLY A 540 14.93 4.94 47.97
CA GLY A 540 15.33 4.30 46.73
C GLY A 540 15.10 2.78 46.64
N PRO A 541 15.32 1.99 47.71
CA PRO A 541 14.94 0.57 47.73
C PRO A 541 13.45 0.31 47.56
N MET A 542 12.58 1.16 48.15
CA MET A 542 11.12 1.05 48.00
C MET A 542 10.66 1.44 46.59
N LEU A 543 11.24 2.50 46.03
CA LEU A 543 10.96 2.88 44.64
C LEU A 543 11.35 1.74 43.69
N ARG A 544 12.52 1.17 43.84
CA ARG A 544 12.96 0.00 43.06
C ARG A 544 12.01 -1.19 43.23
N TYR A 545 11.55 -1.47 44.44
CA TYR A 545 10.62 -2.56 44.72
C TYR A 545 9.24 -2.30 44.10
N LEU A 546 8.74 -1.08 44.12
CA LEU A 546 7.46 -0.69 43.49
C LEU A 546 7.56 -0.69 41.96
N SER A 547 8.70 -0.27 41.42
CA SER A 547 8.97 -0.20 39.97
C SER A 547 9.51 -1.52 39.40
N SER A 548 10.05 -2.44 40.24
CA SER A 548 10.62 -3.70 39.76
C SER A 548 9.61 -4.51 38.96
N ARG A 549 10.01 -4.84 37.75
CA ARG A 549 9.20 -5.57 36.79
C ARG A 549 9.09 -7.07 37.04
N THR A 550 9.98 -7.62 37.89
CA THR A 550 9.99 -9.07 38.24
C THR A 550 10.41 -9.28 39.68
N GLY A 551 9.75 -10.18 40.37
CA GLY A 551 10.08 -10.58 41.75
C GLY A 551 11.26 -11.56 41.87
N SER A 552 12.13 -11.73 40.86
CA SER A 552 13.17 -12.75 40.79
C SER A 552 14.62 -12.28 40.77
N ASP A 553 14.90 -11.03 41.14
CA ASP A 553 16.30 -10.58 41.31
C ASP A 553 16.76 -10.69 42.78
N HIS A 554 16.75 -11.89 43.33
CA HIS A 554 17.58 -12.25 44.45
C HIS A 554 18.75 -13.09 43.92
N ASN A 555 19.79 -12.41 43.42
CA ASN A 555 21.21 -12.82 43.40
C ASN A 555 21.94 -12.13 42.25
N THR A 556 22.32 -10.90 42.44
CA THR A 556 23.54 -10.35 41.83
C THR A 556 24.15 -9.36 42.84
N THR A 557 25.17 -9.82 43.50
CA THR A 557 26.11 -8.97 44.25
C THR A 557 26.69 -7.89 43.34
N PRO A 558 26.86 -6.65 43.82
CA PRO A 558 27.44 -5.60 43.00
C PRO A 558 28.97 -5.85 42.93
N HIS A 559 29.45 -6.27 41.77
CA HIS A 559 30.88 -6.08 41.45
C HIS A 559 31.12 -4.61 41.14
N LEU A 560 31.72 -3.96 42.12
CA LEU A 560 32.48 -2.73 41.92
C LEU A 560 33.54 -2.97 40.86
N CYS A 561 33.47 -2.25 39.77
CA CYS A 561 34.64 -1.93 38.96
C CYS A 561 34.80 -0.42 38.98
N ALA A 562 35.79 -0.01 39.75
CA ALA A 562 36.33 1.33 39.78
C ALA A 562 37.39 1.50 38.67
N HIS A 563 37.44 2.70 38.16
CA HIS A 563 38.58 3.39 37.58
C HIS A 563 39.05 3.09 36.15
N GLY A 564 39.13 4.18 35.42
CA GLY A 564 39.97 4.33 34.25
C GLY A 564 39.72 5.64 33.49
N HIS A 565 40.11 6.75 34.10
CA HIS A 565 40.41 7.98 33.33
C HIS A 565 41.54 7.68 32.34
N THR A 566 41.41 8.09 31.12
CA THR A 566 42.49 8.80 30.42
C THR A 566 41.95 9.56 29.19
N GLN A 567 42.23 10.84 29.18
CA GLN A 567 42.24 11.75 28.04
C GLN A 567 43.27 11.32 27.01
N LEU A 568 43.06 11.69 25.78
CA LEU A 568 44.03 12.26 24.81
C LEU A 568 43.29 12.42 23.47
N SER A 569 42.94 13.63 23.12
CA SER A 569 43.57 14.62 22.26
C SER A 569 43.89 14.16 20.84
N ALA A 570 43.19 14.76 19.90
CA ALA A 570 43.62 15.53 18.73
C ALA A 570 44.26 14.82 17.52
N ASN A 571 43.73 15.24 16.36
CA ASN A 571 44.37 15.41 15.04
C ASN A 571 44.45 14.17 14.09
N HIS A 572 43.62 14.08 13.08
CA HIS A 572 43.81 14.62 11.71
C HIS A 572 42.50 14.49 10.90
#